data_4b7b1507a621ec9d509b24fd283fc325
#
_entry.id   4b7b1507a621ec9d509b24fd283fc325
#
_cell.length_a   1.000
_cell.length_b   1.000
_cell.length_c   1.000
_cell.angle_alpha   90.00
_cell.angle_beta   90.00
_cell.angle_gamma   90.00
#
_symmetry.space_group_name_H-M   'P 1'
#
loop_
_entity.id
_entity.type
_entity.pdbx_description
1 polymer ?
#
loop_
_entity_poly.entity_id
_entity_poly.type
_entity_poly.pdbx_seq_one_letter_code
_entity_poly.pdbx_strand_id
1 'polypeptide(L)' 'MENKYGIVGVAHVGLPTNDLQKTVEFYKSLGFEVIMQTYNEKAGEKVAFLQIKNYCIETFETVSYTHLRA' A
#
# COMPACT_ATOMS: atom_id res chain seq x y z
N MET A 1 17.45 -10.02 4.93
CA MET A 1 17.45 -10.15 4.42
C MET A 1 17.77 -9.92 3.60
N GLU A 2 17.86 -10.02 3.43
CA GLU A 2 18.13 -10.05 2.79
C GLU A 2 18.19 -9.59 1.78
N ASN A 3 18.56 -9.19 1.33
CA ASN A 3 18.66 -8.68 0.35
C ASN A 3 18.90 -9.16 -0.75
N LYS A 4 19.03 -9.71 -0.65
CA LYS A 4 19.44 -10.52 -1.69
C LYS A 4 18.73 -10.24 -2.96
N TYR A 5 17.73 -9.55 -2.90
CA TYR A 5 16.99 -9.17 -4.07
C TYR A 5 17.44 -7.88 -4.65
N GLY A 6 18.47 -7.35 -4.13
CA GLY A 6 18.89 -6.06 -4.60
C GLY A 6 18.03 -4.94 -4.09
N ILE A 7 17.08 -5.27 -3.27
CA ILE A 7 16.28 -4.25 -2.65
C ILE A 7 16.55 -4.19 -1.19
N VAL A 8 17.69 -4.67 -0.87
CA VAL A 8 18.15 -4.62 0.49
C VAL A 8 18.13 -3.18 0.94
N GLY A 9 17.63 -2.97 2.11
CA GLY A 9 17.55 -1.63 2.60
C GLY A 9 16.20 -0.98 2.38
N VAL A 10 15.37 -1.62 1.60
CA VAL A 10 14.03 -1.11 1.39
C VAL A 10 13.11 -1.81 2.37
N ALA A 11 12.53 -1.05 3.25
CA ALA A 11 11.55 -1.60 4.15
C ALA A 11 10.23 -1.67 3.39
N HIS A 12 9.62 -2.82 3.40
CA HIS A 12 8.38 -3.02 2.69
C HIS A 12 7.35 -3.54 3.68
N VAL A 13 6.40 -2.69 4.00
CA VAL A 13 5.41 -2.99 5.02
C VAL A 13 4.03 -2.97 4.39
N GLY A 14 3.23 -3.97 4.69
CA GLY A 14 1.85 -4.01 4.22
C GLY A 14 0.92 -3.49 5.30
N LEU A 15 0.11 -2.50 4.98
CA LEU A 15 -0.78 -1.88 5.93
C LEU A 15 -2.22 -1.90 5.41
N PRO A 16 -3.09 -2.66 6.04
CA PRO A 16 -4.49 -2.62 5.65
C PRO A 16 -5.15 -1.34 6.13
N THR A 17 -6.13 -0.88 5.40
CA THR A 17 -6.85 0.31 5.80
C THR A 17 -8.31 0.19 5.38
N ASN A 18 -9.15 0.92 6.07
CA ASN A 18 -10.56 1.02 5.72
C ASN A 18 -10.84 2.16 4.76
N ASP A 19 -9.86 3.01 4.54
CA ASP A 19 -10.05 4.17 3.70
C ASP A 19 -8.71 4.50 3.06
N LEU A 20 -8.51 3.95 1.87
CA LEU A 20 -7.23 4.10 1.19
C LEU A 20 -6.91 5.55 0.89
N GLN A 21 -7.93 6.31 0.48
CA GLN A 21 -7.70 7.70 0.14
C GLN A 21 -7.15 8.48 1.32
N LYS A 22 -7.77 8.31 2.47
CA LYS A 22 -7.31 9.01 3.66
C LYS A 22 -5.91 8.57 4.07
N THR A 23 -5.65 7.27 3.96
CA THR A 23 -4.35 6.75 4.33
C THR A 23 -3.28 7.32 3.43
N VAL A 24 -3.55 7.37 2.12
CA VAL A 24 -2.60 7.92 1.18
C VAL A 24 -2.33 9.39 1.50
N GLU A 25 -3.39 10.15 1.77
CA GLU A 25 -3.21 11.56 2.08
C GLU A 25 -2.39 11.76 3.34
N PHE A 26 -2.62 10.89 4.32
CA PHE A 26 -1.88 10.99 5.56
C PHE A 26 -0.38 10.80 5.32
N TYR A 27 -0.02 9.75 4.58
CA TYR A 27 1.39 9.50 4.35
C TYR A 27 2.01 10.54 3.43
N LYS A 28 1.25 11.06 2.49
CA LYS A 28 1.77 12.15 1.67
C LYS A 28 2.12 13.36 2.53
N SER A 29 1.31 13.60 3.56
CA SER A 29 1.59 14.73 4.44
C SER A 29 2.88 14.54 5.23
N LEU A 30 3.34 13.31 5.35
CA LEU A 30 4.60 13.02 6.02
C LEU A 30 5.79 13.03 5.07
N GLY A 31 5.54 13.26 3.79
CA GLY A 31 6.63 13.31 2.83
C GLY A 31 6.73 12.11 1.92
N PHE A 32 5.82 11.15 2.03
CA PHE A 32 5.83 10.01 1.15
C PHE A 32 5.31 10.38 -0.23
N GLU A 33 5.81 9.68 -1.24
CA GLU A 33 5.32 9.84 -2.60
C GLU A 33 4.57 8.60 -3.00
N VAL A 34 3.47 8.81 -3.72
CA VAL A 34 2.73 7.69 -4.27
C VAL A 34 3.44 7.26 -5.53
N ILE A 35 3.96 6.04 -5.55
CA ILE A 35 4.68 5.56 -6.71
C ILE A 35 3.82 4.67 -7.60
N MET A 36 2.73 4.14 -7.06
CA MET A 36 1.83 3.33 -7.86
C MET A 36 0.52 3.15 -7.13
N GLN A 37 -0.56 3.16 -7.88
CA GLN A 37 -1.86 2.78 -7.36
C GLN A 37 -2.48 1.81 -8.34
N THR A 38 -3.14 0.80 -7.81
CA THR A 38 -3.72 -0.20 -8.65
C THR A 38 -4.88 -0.86 -7.93
N TYR A 39 -5.59 -1.70 -8.66
CA TYR A 39 -6.69 -2.46 -8.10
C TYR A 39 -6.42 -3.93 -8.37
N ASN A 40 -6.45 -4.72 -7.31
CA ASN A 40 -6.24 -6.14 -7.42
C ASN A 40 -7.60 -6.81 -7.49
N GLU A 41 -8.00 -7.19 -8.69
CA GLU A 41 -9.33 -7.72 -8.90
C GLU A 41 -9.55 -9.04 -8.20
N LYS A 42 -8.52 -9.86 -8.16
CA LYS A 42 -8.67 -11.16 -7.54
C LYS A 42 -8.93 -11.04 -6.06
N ALA A 43 -8.25 -10.14 -5.42
CA ALA A 43 -8.41 -9.97 -4.00
C ALA A 43 -9.49 -8.95 -3.66
N GLY A 44 -9.94 -8.19 -4.64
CA GLY A 44 -10.91 -7.14 -4.37
C GLY A 44 -10.32 -6.04 -3.53
N GLU A 45 -9.12 -5.61 -3.88
CA GLU A 45 -8.40 -4.64 -3.08
C GLU A 45 -7.92 -3.48 -3.91
N LYS A 46 -8.08 -2.29 -3.36
CA LYS A 46 -7.40 -1.13 -3.88
C LYS A 46 -6.06 -1.05 -3.20
N VAL A 47 -5.02 -0.78 -3.97
CA VAL A 47 -3.66 -0.85 -3.45
C VAL A 47 -2.92 0.42 -3.83
N ALA A 48 -2.12 0.92 -2.90
CA ALA A 48 -1.26 2.05 -3.18
C ALA A 48 0.12 1.76 -2.62
N PHE A 49 1.13 2.10 -3.38
CA PHE A 49 2.51 2.00 -2.94
C PHE A 49 3.05 3.40 -2.74
N LEU A 50 3.61 3.64 -1.57
CA LEU A 50 4.18 4.93 -1.25
C LEU A 50 5.61 4.73 -0.79
N GLN A 51 6.44 5.72 -1.06
CA GLN A 51 7.85 5.59 -0.77
C GLN A 51 8.41 6.89 -0.21
N ILE A 52 9.29 6.75 0.76
CA ILE A 52 10.08 7.85 1.26
C ILE A 52 11.47 7.30 1.51
N LYS A 53 12.45 7.91 0.84
CA LYS A 53 13.84 7.44 0.95
C LYS A 53 13.90 5.95 0.64
N ASN A 54 14.34 5.14 1.61
CA ASN A 54 14.48 3.71 1.40
C ASN A 54 13.28 2.91 1.88
N TYR A 55 12.23 3.58 2.28
CA TYR A 55 11.08 2.88 2.84
C TYR A 55 9.94 2.86 1.85
N CYS A 56 9.35 1.70 1.71
CA CYS A 56 8.21 1.54 0.82
C CYS A 56 7.06 0.93 1.62
N ILE A 57 5.90 1.53 1.48
CA ILE A 57 4.70 1.07 2.16
C ILE A 57 3.71 0.64 1.11
N GLU A 58 3.14 -0.53 1.31
CA GLU A 58 2.01 -0.97 0.51
C GLU A 58 0.78 -0.90 1.39
N THR A 59 -0.17 -0.05 1.05
CA THR A 59 -1.39 0.02 1.82
C THR A 59 -2.54 -0.41 0.92
N PHE A 60 -3.52 -1.08 1.50
CA PHE A 60 -4.58 -1.65 0.69
C PHE A 60 -5.89 -1.61 1.44
N GLU A 61 -6.93 -1.46 0.67
CA GLU A 61 -8.28 -1.42 1.19
C GLU A 61 -9.06 -2.54 0.53
N THR A 62 -9.59 -3.43 1.34
CA THR A 62 -10.40 -4.54 0.84
C THR A 62 -11.80 -4.04 0.61
N VAL A 63 -12.27 -4.18 -0.62
CA VAL A 63 -13.60 -3.70 -0.94
C VAL A 63 -14.56 -4.82 -1.28
N SER A 64 -14.01 -5.98 -1.65
CA SER A 64 -14.88 -7.05 -2.12
C SER A 64 -15.72 -7.68 -1.02
N TYR A 65 -15.24 -7.56 0.21
CA TYR A 65 -15.97 -8.23 1.26
C TYR A 65 -17.37 -7.66 1.44
N THR A 66 -17.56 -6.43 1.04
CA THR A 66 -18.90 -5.86 1.14
C THR A 66 -19.88 -6.57 0.25
N HIS A 67 -19.37 -7.10 -0.86
CA HIS A 67 -20.24 -7.85 -1.74
C HIS A 67 -20.54 -9.20 -1.16
N LEU A 68 -19.58 -9.75 -0.47
CA LEU A 68 -19.78 -11.06 0.10
C LEU A 68 -20.82 -11.03 1.19
N ARG A 69 -20.93 -9.90 1.84
CA ARG A 69 -21.88 -9.83 2.90
C ARG A 69 -23.24 -9.50 2.41
N ALA A 70 -23.31 -9.00 1.24
CA ALA A 70 -24.61 -8.58 0.71
C ALA A 70 -25.47 -9.79 0.31
#